data_162cdccf6aac542ae445b59b0a9e1b04
#
_entry.id   162cdccf6aac542ae445b59b0a9e1b04
#
_cell.length_a   1.000
_cell.length_b   1.000
_cell.length_c   1.000
_cell.angle_alpha   90.00
_cell.angle_beta   90.00
_cell.angle_gamma   90.00
#
_symmetry.space_group_name_H-M   'P 1'
#
loop_
_entity.id
_entity.type
_entity.pdbx_description
1 polymer ?
#
loop_
_entity_poly.entity_id
_entity_poly.type
_entity_poly.pdbx_seq_one_letter_code
_entity_poly.pdbx_strand_id
1 'polypeptide(L)'
;MVANVNKKNKGMGIHARRALAYIVLVIISFFCLFWFYVMIINATRSNGELQAGFTAIPSTHLLDNWNSLLHDTLPVIRGMFNSLFVAACSAVLCVYFSTMTAYAIHAYEFKAKKFISTFILMVMMIPTQVTALGFVKLVTGMGLMDSFIPLIVPTIASPVTYFYMKQYMESSLPLSLIEAARIDGSGEFRTFNHIVLPLMKPAIAVQAIFSFVSSWNNYFTPALILHENNKKTLPILLAQLRSADFLKFDMGKVYMMITFSILPVIVVYLILSKHIVGGVAMGSVKG
;
A
#
# COMPACT_ATOMS: atom_id res chain seq x y z
N MET A 1 8.81 -62.61 -21.59
CA MET A 1 8.16 -61.54 -22.38
C MET A 1 7.85 -60.38 -21.43
N VAL A 2 8.79 -59.47 -21.24
CA VAL A 2 8.65 -58.31 -20.33
C VAL A 2 8.59 -57.08 -21.25
N ALA A 3 7.42 -56.49 -21.35
CA ALA A 3 7.14 -55.34 -22.21
C ALA A 3 7.77 -54.08 -21.62
N ASN A 4 8.61 -53.48 -22.42
CA ASN A 4 9.29 -52.19 -22.23
C ASN A 4 8.28 -51.05 -22.18
N VAL A 5 8.01 -50.47 -21.02
CA VAL A 5 7.25 -49.20 -20.86
C VAL A 5 8.19 -48.10 -20.46
N ASN A 6 9.02 -47.68 -21.40
CA ASN A 6 9.84 -46.49 -21.25
C ASN A 6 9.27 -45.34 -22.12
N LYS A 7 8.08 -44.81 -21.74
CA LYS A 7 7.59 -43.54 -22.27
C LYS A 7 8.35 -42.43 -21.57
N LYS A 8 9.52 -42.02 -22.11
CA LYS A 8 10.16 -40.75 -21.84
C LYS A 8 9.16 -39.64 -22.17
N ASN A 9 8.49 -39.13 -21.15
CA ASN A 9 7.87 -37.82 -21.25
C ASN A 9 9.00 -36.81 -21.52
N LYS A 10 9.17 -36.44 -22.82
CA LYS A 10 10.02 -35.33 -23.23
C LYS A 10 9.42 -34.05 -22.71
N GLY A 11 9.63 -33.77 -21.43
CA GLY A 11 9.36 -32.45 -20.87
C GLY A 11 10.17 -31.41 -21.64
N MET A 12 9.58 -30.28 -21.90
CA MET A 12 10.21 -29.12 -22.53
C MET A 12 11.60 -28.87 -21.91
N GLY A 13 12.65 -28.76 -22.71
CA GLY A 13 14.01 -28.59 -22.23
C GLY A 13 14.14 -27.34 -21.31
N ILE A 14 15.10 -27.35 -20.42
CA ILE A 14 15.29 -26.23 -19.41
C ILE A 14 15.35 -24.87 -20.12
N HIS A 15 16.03 -24.80 -21.27
CA HIS A 15 16.13 -23.56 -22.06
C HIS A 15 14.78 -23.11 -22.62
N ALA A 16 13.95 -24.03 -23.12
CA ALA A 16 12.60 -23.68 -23.61
C ALA A 16 11.67 -23.21 -22.48
N ARG A 17 11.76 -23.82 -21.29
CA ARG A 17 11.00 -23.36 -20.09
C ARG A 17 11.43 -21.97 -19.64
N ARG A 18 12.75 -21.69 -19.64
CA ARG A 18 13.28 -20.36 -19.34
C ARG A 18 12.83 -19.33 -20.36
N ALA A 19 12.94 -19.64 -21.66
CA ALA A 19 12.49 -18.75 -22.72
C ALA A 19 10.99 -18.41 -22.58
N LEU A 20 10.15 -19.43 -22.35
CA LEU A 20 8.71 -19.24 -22.14
C LEU A 20 8.46 -18.35 -20.91
N ALA A 21 9.15 -18.59 -19.79
CA ALA A 21 9.01 -17.77 -18.58
C ALA A 21 9.40 -16.31 -18.83
N TYR A 22 10.50 -16.05 -19.54
CA TYR A 22 10.90 -14.68 -19.91
C TYR A 22 9.88 -14.02 -20.84
N ILE A 23 9.36 -14.72 -21.86
CA ILE A 23 8.33 -14.18 -22.75
C ILE A 23 7.09 -13.78 -21.95
N VAL A 24 6.61 -14.66 -21.07
CA VAL A 24 5.43 -14.37 -20.22
C VAL A 24 5.70 -13.18 -19.31
N LEU A 25 6.87 -13.12 -18.66
CA LEU A 25 7.23 -12.00 -17.80
C LEU A 25 7.33 -10.67 -18.57
N VAL A 26 7.92 -10.67 -19.76
CA VAL A 26 8.02 -9.46 -20.60
C VAL A 26 6.63 -8.98 -21.02
N ILE A 27 5.74 -9.90 -21.45
CA ILE A 27 4.36 -9.55 -21.81
C ILE A 27 3.62 -8.95 -20.62
N ILE A 28 3.69 -9.58 -19.44
CA ILE A 28 3.04 -9.06 -18.24
C ILE A 28 3.62 -7.69 -17.86
N SER A 29 4.95 -7.54 -17.87
CA SER A 29 5.62 -6.27 -17.57
C SER A 29 5.20 -5.17 -18.56
N PHE A 30 5.09 -5.50 -19.84
CA PHE A 30 4.61 -4.56 -20.86
C PHE A 30 3.20 -4.08 -20.55
N PHE A 31 2.25 -4.98 -20.27
CA PHE A 31 0.88 -4.58 -19.92
C PHE A 31 0.80 -3.79 -18.61
N CYS A 32 1.62 -4.13 -17.63
CA CYS A 32 1.67 -3.35 -16.38
C CYS A 32 2.19 -1.93 -16.61
N LEU A 33 3.23 -1.74 -17.42
CA LEU A 33 3.86 -0.44 -17.66
C LEU A 33 3.10 0.40 -18.71
N PHE A 34 2.41 -0.24 -19.63
CA PHE A 34 1.69 0.42 -20.73
C PHE A 34 0.66 1.46 -20.23
N TRP A 35 -0.10 1.14 -19.19
CA TRP A 35 -1.08 2.06 -18.63
C TRP A 35 -0.45 3.30 -17.99
N PHE A 36 0.70 3.15 -17.35
CA PHE A 36 1.47 4.30 -16.83
C PHE A 36 1.99 5.16 -17.97
N TYR A 37 2.48 4.53 -19.04
CA TYR A 37 2.90 5.24 -20.23
C TYR A 37 1.76 6.06 -20.83
N VAL A 38 0.60 5.43 -21.09
CA VAL A 38 -0.60 6.11 -21.61
C VAL A 38 -1.03 7.27 -20.72
N MET A 39 -1.00 7.09 -19.41
CA MET A 39 -1.33 8.13 -18.45
C MET A 39 -0.38 9.35 -18.58
N ILE A 40 0.93 9.11 -18.65
CA ILE A 40 1.93 10.17 -18.82
C ILE A 40 1.74 10.88 -20.16
N ILE A 41 1.53 10.13 -21.25
CA ILE A 41 1.24 10.71 -22.58
C ILE A 41 0.00 11.59 -22.53
N ASN A 42 -1.08 11.11 -21.90
CA ASN A 42 -2.33 11.88 -21.79
C ASN A 42 -2.17 13.15 -20.96
N ALA A 43 -1.27 13.18 -19.97
CA ALA A 43 -0.95 14.39 -19.22
C ALA A 43 -0.25 15.48 -20.08
N THR A 44 0.32 15.11 -21.23
CA THR A 44 0.93 16.06 -22.18
C THR A 44 -0.04 16.62 -23.21
N ARG A 45 -1.31 16.17 -23.24
CA ARG A 45 -2.29 16.46 -24.29
C ARG A 45 -3.34 17.45 -23.82
N SER A 46 -3.84 18.25 -24.77
CA SER A 46 -4.99 19.12 -24.54
C SER A 46 -6.29 18.32 -24.43
N ASN A 47 -7.33 18.95 -23.87
CA ASN A 47 -8.66 18.33 -23.76
C ASN A 47 -9.21 17.91 -25.14
N GLY A 48 -9.04 18.74 -26.19
CA GLY A 48 -9.48 18.42 -27.55
C GLY A 48 -8.76 17.23 -28.15
N GLU A 49 -7.44 17.12 -27.95
CA GLU A 49 -6.64 15.98 -28.42
C GLU A 49 -7.04 14.68 -27.71
N LEU A 50 -7.39 14.74 -26.42
CA LEU A 50 -7.86 13.59 -25.66
C LEU A 50 -9.21 13.06 -26.16
N GLN A 51 -10.10 13.98 -26.57
CA GLN A 51 -11.38 13.62 -27.17
C GLN A 51 -11.24 13.01 -28.57
N ALA A 52 -10.18 13.37 -29.31
CA ALA A 52 -9.88 12.80 -30.63
C ALA A 52 -9.47 11.31 -30.59
N GLY A 53 -9.19 10.75 -29.41
CA GLY A 53 -8.88 9.33 -29.21
C GLY A 53 -7.46 9.05 -28.75
N PHE A 54 -7.08 7.78 -28.80
CA PHE A 54 -5.78 7.29 -28.31
C PHE A 54 -4.64 7.69 -29.25
N THR A 55 -3.51 8.08 -28.68
CA THR A 55 -2.19 8.19 -29.32
C THR A 55 -1.11 7.74 -28.37
N ALA A 56 -0.02 7.21 -28.95
CA ALA A 56 1.19 6.86 -28.22
C ALA A 56 2.24 7.99 -28.25
N ILE A 57 1.96 9.12 -28.94
CA ILE A 57 2.92 10.20 -29.11
C ILE A 57 2.59 11.32 -28.12
N PRO A 58 3.56 11.84 -27.35
CA PRO A 58 3.34 12.97 -26.46
C PRO A 58 3.02 14.25 -27.24
N SER A 59 2.21 15.12 -26.65
CA SER A 59 1.91 16.47 -27.15
C SER A 59 2.71 17.53 -26.36
N THR A 60 2.47 18.80 -26.64
CA THR A 60 3.22 19.95 -26.11
C THR A 60 2.56 20.63 -24.90
N HIS A 61 1.39 20.16 -24.46
CA HIS A 61 0.57 20.81 -23.43
C HIS A 61 0.90 20.41 -21.98
N LEU A 62 2.05 19.76 -21.72
CA LEU A 62 2.45 19.33 -20.38
C LEU A 62 2.51 20.51 -19.38
N LEU A 63 3.17 21.60 -19.78
CA LEU A 63 3.31 22.80 -18.94
C LEU A 63 1.99 23.56 -18.80
N ASP A 64 1.17 23.60 -19.84
CA ASP A 64 -0.14 24.23 -19.80
C ASP A 64 -1.06 23.51 -18.82
N ASN A 65 -1.13 22.18 -18.88
CA ASN A 65 -1.90 21.35 -17.96
C ASN A 65 -1.38 21.49 -16.52
N TRP A 66 -0.06 21.54 -16.31
CA TRP A 66 0.53 21.75 -15.01
C TRP A 66 0.19 23.14 -14.44
N ASN A 67 0.39 24.19 -15.20
CA ASN A 67 0.06 25.55 -14.80
C ASN A 67 -1.45 25.69 -14.52
N SER A 68 -2.29 25.12 -15.38
CA SER A 68 -3.73 25.10 -15.20
C SER A 68 -4.15 24.37 -13.92
N LEU A 69 -3.45 23.28 -13.56
CA LEU A 69 -3.69 22.56 -12.31
C LEU A 69 -3.26 23.36 -11.08
N LEU A 70 -2.12 24.05 -11.12
CA LEU A 70 -1.62 24.86 -10.01
C LEU A 70 -2.43 26.13 -9.74
N HIS A 71 -2.99 26.73 -10.80
CA HIS A 71 -3.83 27.94 -10.70
C HIS A 71 -5.32 27.63 -10.57
N ASP A 72 -5.68 26.35 -10.36
CA ASP A 72 -7.05 25.95 -10.04
C ASP A 72 -7.47 26.41 -8.64
N THR A 73 -8.78 26.48 -8.42
CA THR A 73 -9.34 26.75 -7.10
C THR A 73 -9.08 25.66 -6.07
N LEU A 74 -8.67 24.46 -6.53
CA LEU A 74 -8.36 23.31 -5.68
C LEU A 74 -6.91 23.38 -5.15
N PRO A 75 -6.69 23.24 -3.84
CA PRO A 75 -5.36 23.32 -3.24
C PRO A 75 -4.56 22.02 -3.45
N VAL A 76 -4.19 21.71 -4.72
CA VAL A 76 -3.61 20.41 -5.10
C VAL A 76 -2.30 20.11 -4.37
N ILE A 77 -1.39 21.08 -4.28
CA ILE A 77 -0.11 20.90 -3.58
C ILE A 77 -0.34 20.61 -2.09
N ARG A 78 -1.27 21.32 -1.46
CA ARG A 78 -1.62 21.08 -0.06
C ARG A 78 -2.27 19.70 0.12
N GLY A 79 -3.17 19.31 -0.80
CA GLY A 79 -3.77 17.97 -0.81
C GLY A 79 -2.73 16.85 -0.95
N MET A 80 -1.66 17.09 -1.73
CA MET A 80 -0.52 16.19 -1.85
C MET A 80 0.17 16.00 -0.48
N PHE A 81 0.51 17.10 0.20
CA PHE A 81 1.15 17.03 1.53
C PHE A 81 0.22 16.42 2.59
N ASN A 82 -1.08 16.75 2.57
CA ASN A 82 -2.06 16.13 3.46
C ASN A 82 -2.11 14.60 3.28
N SER A 83 -2.20 14.14 2.02
CA SER A 83 -2.20 12.71 1.69
C SER A 83 -0.90 12.04 2.12
N LEU A 84 0.26 12.67 1.84
CA LEU A 84 1.56 12.13 2.22
C LEU A 84 1.68 12.00 3.74
N PHE A 85 1.29 13.02 4.47
CA PHE A 85 1.31 13.01 5.95
C PHE A 85 0.40 11.92 6.52
N VAL A 86 -0.86 11.85 6.07
CA VAL A 86 -1.82 10.84 6.53
C VAL A 86 -1.31 9.44 6.19
N ALA A 87 -0.88 9.20 4.95
CA ALA A 87 -0.44 7.89 4.52
C ALA A 87 0.86 7.43 5.22
N ALA A 88 1.83 8.32 5.40
CA ALA A 88 3.08 8.00 6.08
C ALA A 88 2.85 7.69 7.57
N CYS A 89 2.12 8.55 8.29
CA CYS A 89 1.79 8.33 9.69
C CYS A 89 0.97 7.04 9.89
N SER A 90 -0.04 6.82 9.04
CA SER A 90 -0.86 5.59 9.05
C SER A 90 0.00 4.34 8.84
N ALA A 91 0.90 4.35 7.86
CA ALA A 91 1.76 3.22 7.58
C ALA A 91 2.71 2.89 8.74
N VAL A 92 3.35 3.91 9.32
CA VAL A 92 4.26 3.74 10.47
C VAL A 92 3.52 3.16 11.67
N LEU A 93 2.39 3.77 12.06
CA LEU A 93 1.61 3.31 13.22
C LEU A 93 1.04 1.92 12.99
N CYS A 94 0.46 1.68 11.82
CA CYS A 94 -0.12 0.39 11.43
C CYS A 94 0.92 -0.73 11.57
N VAL A 95 2.08 -0.58 10.94
CA VAL A 95 3.10 -1.64 10.91
C VAL A 95 3.74 -1.84 12.27
N TYR A 96 4.07 -0.76 12.99
CA TYR A 96 4.69 -0.85 14.31
C TYR A 96 3.81 -1.59 15.31
N PHE A 97 2.56 -1.14 15.48
CA PHE A 97 1.65 -1.74 16.46
C PHE A 97 1.14 -3.13 16.05
N SER A 98 0.94 -3.37 14.75
CA SER A 98 0.61 -4.71 14.27
C SER A 98 1.75 -5.72 14.50
N THR A 99 3.01 -5.28 14.30
CA THR A 99 4.19 -6.11 14.62
C THR A 99 4.30 -6.37 16.11
N MET A 100 4.05 -5.36 16.96
CA MET A 100 4.06 -5.50 18.41
C MET A 100 2.96 -6.45 18.90
N THR A 101 1.75 -6.37 18.31
CA THR A 101 0.65 -7.29 18.61
C THR A 101 0.99 -8.71 18.18
N ALA A 102 1.58 -8.89 16.98
CA ALA A 102 2.03 -10.19 16.50
C ALA A 102 3.11 -10.77 17.42
N TYR A 103 4.06 -9.94 17.88
CA TYR A 103 5.09 -10.34 18.84
C TYR A 103 4.49 -10.81 20.16
N ALA A 104 3.54 -10.06 20.70
CA ALA A 104 2.87 -10.45 21.95
C ALA A 104 2.15 -11.82 21.81
N ILE A 105 1.47 -12.05 20.71
CA ILE A 105 0.79 -13.33 20.43
C ILE A 105 1.80 -14.45 20.15
N HIS A 106 2.96 -14.15 19.56
CA HIS A 106 4.00 -15.16 19.28
C HIS A 106 4.80 -15.54 20.53
N ALA A 107 5.28 -14.55 21.27
CA ALA A 107 6.28 -14.71 22.34
C ALA A 107 5.72 -15.11 23.70
N TYR A 108 4.41 -14.92 23.92
CA TYR A 108 3.81 -15.19 25.23
C TYR A 108 2.75 -16.29 25.18
N GLU A 109 2.68 -17.08 26.27
CA GLU A 109 1.59 -18.02 26.51
C GLU A 109 0.65 -17.45 27.58
N PHE A 110 -0.63 -17.29 27.22
CA PHE A 110 -1.68 -16.79 28.10
C PHE A 110 -3.06 -17.33 27.72
N LYS A 111 -3.96 -17.44 28.68
CA LYS A 111 -5.28 -18.12 28.51
C LYS A 111 -6.12 -17.55 27.36
N ALA A 112 -6.08 -16.24 27.11
CA ALA A 112 -6.89 -15.58 26.09
C ALA A 112 -6.22 -15.52 24.69
N LYS A 113 -4.98 -16.02 24.51
CA LYS A 113 -4.18 -15.95 23.27
C LYS A 113 -4.96 -16.36 22.02
N LYS A 114 -5.55 -17.55 22.05
CA LYS A 114 -6.32 -18.10 20.91
C LYS A 114 -7.57 -17.26 20.63
N PHE A 115 -8.28 -16.86 21.68
CA PHE A 115 -9.49 -16.04 21.56
C PHE A 115 -9.18 -14.68 20.92
N ILE A 116 -8.16 -13.96 21.44
CA ILE A 116 -7.75 -12.64 20.91
C ILE A 116 -7.32 -12.75 19.45
N SER A 117 -6.46 -13.73 19.12
CA SER A 117 -6.01 -13.92 17.74
C SER A 117 -7.18 -14.21 16.79
N THR A 118 -8.11 -15.06 17.19
CA THR A 118 -9.32 -15.38 16.39
C THR A 118 -10.24 -14.17 16.28
N PHE A 119 -10.44 -13.41 17.37
CA PHE A 119 -11.26 -12.20 17.36
C PHE A 119 -10.71 -11.13 16.40
N ILE A 120 -9.39 -10.89 16.42
CA ILE A 120 -8.75 -9.95 15.46
C ILE A 120 -9.05 -10.38 14.02
N LEU A 121 -8.95 -11.68 13.71
CA LEU A 121 -9.23 -12.18 12.36
C LEU A 121 -10.73 -12.08 12.00
N MET A 122 -11.63 -12.29 12.94
CA MET A 122 -13.08 -12.11 12.70
C MET A 122 -13.44 -10.65 12.36
N VAL A 123 -12.78 -9.69 12.97
CA VAL A 123 -12.99 -8.26 12.67
C VAL A 123 -12.68 -7.92 11.21
N MET A 124 -11.75 -8.63 10.55
CA MET A 124 -11.48 -8.44 9.12
C MET A 124 -12.68 -8.70 8.21
N MET A 125 -13.65 -9.51 8.68
CA MET A 125 -14.83 -9.86 7.88
C MET A 125 -15.89 -8.75 7.87
N ILE A 126 -15.76 -7.73 8.73
CA ILE A 126 -16.70 -6.61 8.79
C ILE A 126 -16.34 -5.59 7.70
N PRO A 127 -17.22 -5.35 6.71
CA PRO A 127 -16.97 -4.34 5.69
C PRO A 127 -16.90 -2.94 6.30
N THR A 128 -15.86 -2.18 5.95
CA THR A 128 -15.67 -0.80 6.45
C THR A 128 -16.82 0.14 6.09
N GLN A 129 -17.49 -0.11 4.96
CA GLN A 129 -18.66 0.67 4.51
C GLN A 129 -19.85 0.53 5.48
N VAL A 130 -20.03 -0.63 6.10
CA VAL A 130 -21.10 -0.88 7.06
C VAL A 130 -20.87 -0.09 8.36
N THR A 131 -19.62 0.04 8.78
CA THR A 131 -19.26 0.76 10.01
C THR A 131 -19.14 2.28 9.83
N ALA A 132 -19.21 2.78 8.59
CA ALA A 132 -18.96 4.18 8.25
C ALA A 132 -19.86 5.17 9.01
N LEU A 133 -21.18 4.88 9.10
CA LEU A 133 -22.12 5.76 9.80
C LEU A 133 -21.80 5.86 11.30
N GLY A 134 -21.49 4.75 11.93
CA GLY A 134 -21.07 4.70 13.34
C GLY A 134 -19.76 5.44 13.56
N PHE A 135 -18.82 5.29 12.63
CA PHE A 135 -17.55 6.00 12.66
C PHE A 135 -17.72 7.52 12.56
N VAL A 136 -18.53 8.01 11.62
CA VAL A 136 -18.83 9.46 11.49
C VAL A 136 -19.48 10.01 12.74
N LYS A 137 -20.47 9.29 13.33
CA LYS A 137 -21.11 9.71 14.58
C LYS A 137 -20.11 9.82 15.73
N LEU A 138 -19.20 8.84 15.84
CA LEU A 138 -18.14 8.85 16.87
C LEU A 138 -17.21 10.04 16.68
N VAL A 139 -16.70 10.27 15.47
CA VAL A 139 -15.80 11.38 15.13
C VAL A 139 -16.46 12.73 15.40
N THR A 140 -17.73 12.88 15.02
CA THR A 140 -18.52 14.11 15.31
C THR A 140 -18.70 14.31 16.81
N GLY A 141 -19.06 13.26 17.55
CA GLY A 141 -19.24 13.33 19.00
C GLY A 141 -17.95 13.66 19.77
N MET A 142 -16.79 13.31 19.21
CA MET A 142 -15.47 13.66 19.75
C MET A 142 -14.97 15.06 19.31
N GLY A 143 -15.68 15.77 18.43
CA GLY A 143 -15.25 17.06 17.88
C GLY A 143 -14.05 16.96 16.94
N LEU A 144 -13.84 15.82 16.30
CA LEU A 144 -12.67 15.51 15.45
C LEU A 144 -12.97 15.59 13.95
N MET A 145 -14.08 16.24 13.54
CA MET A 145 -14.32 16.55 12.12
C MET A 145 -13.22 17.49 11.61
N ASP A 146 -12.90 17.39 10.35
CA ASP A 146 -11.79 18.12 9.71
C ASP A 146 -10.41 17.91 10.37
N SER A 147 -10.21 16.76 11.05
CA SER A 147 -8.95 16.35 11.65
C SER A 147 -8.37 15.12 10.96
N PHE A 148 -7.03 14.98 10.93
CA PHE A 148 -6.35 13.80 10.45
C PHE A 148 -6.26 12.67 11.49
N ILE A 149 -6.53 12.98 12.76
CA ILE A 149 -6.46 11.99 13.86
C ILE A 149 -7.35 10.77 13.59
N PRO A 150 -8.64 10.92 13.19
CA PRO A 150 -9.49 9.78 12.91
C PRO A 150 -9.07 8.94 11.67
N LEU A 151 -8.22 9.49 10.80
CA LEU A 151 -7.65 8.76 9.65
C LEU A 151 -6.40 7.99 10.02
N ILE A 152 -5.62 8.49 10.98
CA ILE A 152 -4.30 7.97 11.34
C ILE A 152 -4.39 6.99 12.51
N VAL A 153 -5.00 7.40 13.64
CA VAL A 153 -4.96 6.61 14.88
C VAL A 153 -5.63 5.24 14.78
N PRO A 154 -6.79 5.06 14.11
CA PRO A 154 -7.41 3.74 14.00
C PRO A 154 -6.58 2.72 13.22
N THR A 155 -5.59 3.16 12.43
CA THR A 155 -4.70 2.25 11.67
C THR A 155 -3.79 1.41 12.58
N ILE A 156 -3.62 1.79 13.84
CA ILE A 156 -2.96 0.99 14.89
C ILE A 156 -3.57 -0.41 14.98
N ALA A 157 -4.90 -0.51 14.84
CA ALA A 157 -5.64 -1.75 14.90
C ALA A 157 -5.91 -2.29 13.48
N SER A 158 -4.88 -2.75 12.78
CA SER A 158 -4.99 -3.36 11.46
C SER A 158 -4.94 -4.88 11.52
N PRO A 159 -6.08 -5.58 11.43
CA PRO A 159 -6.12 -7.04 11.46
C PRO A 159 -5.34 -7.69 10.31
N VAL A 160 -5.40 -7.09 9.11
CA VAL A 160 -4.68 -7.58 7.92
C VAL A 160 -3.18 -7.55 8.14
N THR A 161 -2.65 -6.40 8.56
CA THR A 161 -1.21 -6.26 8.82
C THR A 161 -0.76 -7.16 9.98
N TYR A 162 -1.55 -7.25 11.05
CA TYR A 162 -1.31 -8.20 12.14
C TYR A 162 -1.19 -9.64 11.64
N PHE A 163 -2.12 -10.10 10.79
CA PHE A 163 -2.10 -11.45 10.24
C PHE A 163 -0.80 -11.75 9.49
N TYR A 164 -0.40 -10.85 8.57
CA TYR A 164 0.84 -11.02 7.81
C TYR A 164 2.09 -10.99 8.71
N MET A 165 2.14 -10.08 9.68
CA MET A 165 3.26 -10.02 10.63
C MET A 165 3.36 -11.28 11.47
N LYS A 166 2.21 -11.81 11.94
CA LYS A 166 2.15 -13.06 12.71
C LYS A 166 2.69 -14.24 11.89
N GLN A 167 2.21 -14.41 10.64
CA GLN A 167 2.65 -15.49 9.76
C GLN A 167 4.16 -15.42 9.45
N TYR A 168 4.66 -14.23 9.18
CA TYR A 168 6.10 -14.06 8.95
C TYR A 168 6.92 -14.36 10.22
N MET A 169 6.45 -13.91 11.37
CA MET A 169 7.11 -14.12 12.66
C MET A 169 7.18 -15.60 13.03
N GLU A 170 6.09 -16.34 12.84
CA GLU A 170 6.03 -17.80 13.07
C GLU A 170 7.06 -18.57 12.23
N SER A 171 7.36 -18.09 11.02
CA SER A 171 8.33 -18.73 10.12
C SER A 171 9.77 -18.27 10.30
N SER A 172 10.00 -17.07 10.84
CA SER A 172 11.30 -16.38 10.76
C SER A 172 11.89 -15.95 12.11
N LEU A 173 11.12 -16.02 13.19
CA LEU A 173 11.55 -15.63 14.54
C LEU A 173 11.52 -16.83 15.50
N PRO A 174 12.65 -17.53 15.75
CA PRO A 174 12.71 -18.61 16.73
C PRO A 174 12.46 -18.09 18.15
N LEU A 175 11.64 -18.79 18.94
CA LEU A 175 11.38 -18.45 20.35
C LEU A 175 12.65 -18.49 21.19
N SER A 176 13.58 -19.39 20.89
CA SER A 176 14.87 -19.49 21.57
C SER A 176 15.69 -18.17 21.56
N LEU A 177 15.54 -17.35 20.52
CA LEU A 177 16.19 -16.05 20.46
C LEU A 177 15.61 -15.06 21.49
N ILE A 178 14.29 -15.12 21.70
CA ILE A 178 13.59 -14.29 22.69
C ILE A 178 13.96 -14.76 24.10
N GLU A 179 14.01 -16.08 24.30
CA GLU A 179 14.42 -16.71 25.59
C GLU A 179 15.86 -16.35 25.96
N ALA A 180 16.80 -16.42 24.99
CA ALA A 180 18.17 -15.98 25.20
C ALA A 180 18.26 -14.51 25.62
N ALA A 181 17.54 -13.62 24.93
CA ALA A 181 17.48 -12.20 25.29
C ALA A 181 16.95 -11.96 26.72
N ARG A 182 15.97 -12.76 27.16
CA ARG A 182 15.45 -12.71 28.54
C ARG A 182 16.49 -13.18 29.57
N ILE A 183 17.23 -14.25 29.25
CA ILE A 183 18.34 -14.75 30.11
C ILE A 183 19.43 -13.68 30.25
N ASP A 184 19.72 -12.95 29.16
CA ASP A 184 20.68 -11.84 29.14
C ASP A 184 20.14 -10.57 29.86
N GLY A 185 18.93 -10.62 30.48
CA GLY A 185 18.33 -9.51 31.22
C GLY A 185 17.72 -8.42 30.35
N SER A 186 17.50 -8.67 29.06
CA SER A 186 16.83 -7.70 28.18
C SER A 186 15.35 -7.58 28.54
N GLY A 187 14.90 -6.35 28.83
CA GLY A 187 13.47 -6.08 29.02
C GLY A 187 12.68 -6.21 27.72
N GLU A 188 11.40 -6.57 27.79
CA GLU A 188 10.54 -6.91 26.64
C GLU A 188 10.47 -5.81 25.57
N PHE A 189 10.35 -4.56 25.97
CA PHE A 189 10.32 -3.43 25.03
C PHE A 189 11.66 -3.26 24.30
N ARG A 190 12.77 -3.49 24.98
CA ARG A 190 14.11 -3.49 24.39
C ARG A 190 14.28 -4.67 23.43
N THR A 191 13.87 -5.86 23.82
CA THR A 191 13.90 -7.08 22.97
C THR A 191 13.08 -6.84 21.70
N PHE A 192 11.87 -6.30 21.83
CA PHE A 192 11.03 -5.98 20.66
C PHE A 192 11.72 -5.00 19.71
N ASN A 193 12.21 -3.87 20.20
CA ASN A 193 12.74 -2.81 19.33
C ASN A 193 14.13 -3.12 18.75
N HIS A 194 15.01 -3.82 19.51
CA HIS A 194 16.41 -4.02 19.11
C HIS A 194 16.69 -5.40 18.52
N ILE A 195 15.83 -6.38 18.77
CA ILE A 195 16.01 -7.76 18.26
C ILE A 195 14.89 -8.08 17.26
N VAL A 196 13.64 -7.98 17.68
CA VAL A 196 12.50 -8.43 16.85
C VAL A 196 12.30 -7.53 15.64
N LEU A 197 12.17 -6.21 15.81
CA LEU A 197 11.94 -5.28 14.70
C LEU A 197 13.03 -5.36 13.61
N PRO A 198 14.34 -5.43 13.92
CA PRO A 198 15.36 -5.62 12.90
C PRO A 198 15.23 -6.92 12.11
N LEU A 199 14.84 -8.02 12.74
CA LEU A 199 14.62 -9.32 12.07
C LEU A 199 13.37 -9.31 11.20
N MET A 200 12.36 -8.51 11.59
CA MET A 200 11.11 -8.34 10.86
C MET A 200 11.21 -7.34 9.70
N LYS A 201 12.35 -6.70 9.46
CA LYS A 201 12.53 -5.66 8.42
C LYS A 201 11.94 -6.03 7.05
N PRO A 202 12.11 -7.24 6.50
CA PRO A 202 11.55 -7.57 5.19
C PRO A 202 10.02 -7.53 5.18
N ALA A 203 9.37 -8.10 6.20
CA ALA A 203 7.91 -8.09 6.33
C ALA A 203 7.39 -6.67 6.61
N ILE A 204 8.10 -5.91 7.45
CA ILE A 204 7.81 -4.50 7.75
C ILE A 204 7.82 -3.68 6.45
N ALA A 205 8.83 -3.83 5.60
CA ALA A 205 8.92 -3.08 4.35
C ALA A 205 7.75 -3.39 3.40
N VAL A 206 7.38 -4.66 3.26
CA VAL A 206 6.22 -5.08 2.46
C VAL A 206 4.94 -4.47 3.00
N GLN A 207 4.67 -4.62 4.30
CA GLN A 207 3.44 -4.13 4.91
C GLN A 207 3.38 -2.60 5.00
N ALA A 208 4.52 -1.93 5.12
CA ALA A 208 4.59 -0.47 5.06
C ALA A 208 4.18 0.06 3.67
N ILE A 209 4.62 -0.59 2.58
CA ILE A 209 4.17 -0.23 1.22
C ILE A 209 2.66 -0.43 1.09
N PHE A 210 2.13 -1.60 1.47
CA PHE A 210 0.70 -1.87 1.35
C PHE A 210 -0.15 -0.92 2.21
N SER A 211 0.25 -0.65 3.44
CA SER A 211 -0.45 0.27 4.34
C SER A 211 -0.39 1.71 3.82
N PHE A 212 0.78 2.16 3.32
CA PHE A 212 0.94 3.47 2.70
C PHE A 212 0.03 3.61 1.48
N VAL A 213 0.08 2.67 0.54
CA VAL A 213 -0.71 2.71 -0.70
C VAL A 213 -2.21 2.64 -0.40
N SER A 214 -2.62 1.82 0.57
CA SER A 214 -4.01 1.74 1.01
C SER A 214 -4.52 3.07 1.57
N SER A 215 -3.74 3.72 2.43
CA SER A 215 -4.07 5.04 3.00
C SER A 215 -4.00 6.14 1.93
N TRP A 216 -2.99 6.11 1.06
CA TRP A 216 -2.81 7.06 -0.04
C TRP A 216 -3.99 7.09 -1.01
N ASN A 217 -4.51 5.91 -1.37
CA ASN A 217 -5.63 5.77 -2.30
C ASN A 217 -7.00 5.87 -1.61
N ASN A 218 -7.05 6.02 -0.30
CA ASN A 218 -8.32 6.08 0.43
C ASN A 218 -9.05 7.39 0.14
N TYR A 219 -10.16 7.28 -0.56
CA TYR A 219 -11.11 8.37 -0.80
C TYR A 219 -12.25 8.35 0.20
N PHE A 220 -12.80 7.15 0.48
CA PHE A 220 -14.08 6.98 1.14
C PHE A 220 -14.10 7.58 2.56
N THR A 221 -13.21 7.14 3.43
CA THR A 221 -13.20 7.60 4.82
C THR A 221 -12.82 9.08 4.94
N PRO A 222 -11.78 9.60 4.25
CA PRO A 222 -11.49 11.03 4.24
C PRO A 222 -12.64 11.90 3.75
N ALA A 223 -13.37 11.48 2.71
CA ALA A 223 -14.49 12.25 2.16
C ALA A 223 -15.67 12.39 3.13
N LEU A 224 -15.80 11.47 4.10
CA LEU A 224 -16.86 11.52 5.11
C LEU A 224 -16.56 12.52 6.25
N ILE A 225 -15.30 12.88 6.48
CA ILE A 225 -14.89 13.65 7.65
C ILE A 225 -14.12 14.93 7.35
N LEU A 226 -13.55 15.08 6.14
CA LEU A 226 -12.78 16.26 5.73
C LEU A 226 -13.60 17.14 4.78
N HIS A 227 -14.13 18.24 5.29
CA HIS A 227 -14.97 19.19 4.53
C HIS A 227 -14.20 20.47 4.16
N GLU A 228 -13.29 20.92 5.04
CA GLU A 228 -12.46 22.09 4.80
C GLU A 228 -11.51 21.87 3.60
N ASN A 229 -11.49 22.81 2.65
CA ASN A 229 -10.66 22.69 1.44
C ASN A 229 -9.16 22.48 1.77
N ASN A 230 -8.67 23.12 2.80
CA ASN A 230 -7.27 23.03 3.22
C ASN A 230 -6.90 21.69 3.89
N LYS A 231 -7.89 20.88 4.27
CA LYS A 231 -7.71 19.56 4.90
C LYS A 231 -7.89 18.41 3.93
N LYS A 232 -8.47 18.65 2.76
CA LYS A 232 -8.75 17.60 1.78
C LYS A 232 -7.48 16.86 1.37
N THR A 233 -7.62 15.54 1.19
CA THR A 233 -6.59 14.69 0.63
C THR A 233 -6.66 14.67 -0.89
N LEU A 234 -5.60 14.24 -1.55
CA LEU A 234 -5.50 14.23 -3.00
C LEU A 234 -6.61 13.42 -3.71
N PRO A 235 -7.01 12.23 -3.23
CA PRO A 235 -8.15 11.50 -3.79
C PRO A 235 -9.47 12.29 -3.76
N ILE A 236 -9.72 13.09 -2.71
CA ILE A 236 -10.92 13.95 -2.64
C ILE A 236 -10.84 15.04 -3.72
N LEU A 237 -9.69 15.71 -3.84
CA LEU A 237 -9.49 16.77 -4.84
C LEU A 237 -9.59 16.21 -6.27
N LEU A 238 -9.06 15.02 -6.51
CA LEU A 238 -9.19 14.33 -7.81
C LEU A 238 -10.66 14.01 -8.12
N ALA A 239 -11.43 13.54 -7.15
CA ALA A 239 -12.85 13.28 -7.33
C ALA A 239 -13.62 14.58 -7.64
N GLN A 240 -13.30 15.69 -6.96
CA GLN A 240 -13.88 17.01 -7.23
C GLN A 240 -13.54 17.50 -8.64
N LEU A 241 -12.28 17.35 -9.06
CA LEU A 241 -11.86 17.74 -10.41
C LEU A 241 -12.61 16.95 -11.50
N ARG A 242 -12.86 15.64 -11.25
CA ARG A 242 -13.62 14.77 -12.17
C ARG A 242 -15.12 15.03 -12.17
N SER A 243 -15.67 15.57 -11.09
CA SER A 243 -17.10 15.92 -10.97
C SER A 243 -17.40 17.38 -11.34
N ALA A 244 -16.42 18.10 -11.88
CA ALA A 244 -16.62 19.46 -12.37
C ALA A 244 -17.68 19.49 -13.49
N ASP A 245 -18.39 20.62 -13.60
CA ASP A 245 -19.39 20.84 -14.64
C ASP A 245 -18.79 20.56 -16.03
N PHE A 246 -19.57 19.93 -16.91
CA PHE A 246 -19.12 19.48 -18.24
C PHE A 246 -18.43 20.60 -19.05
N LEU A 247 -18.87 21.84 -18.90
CA LEU A 247 -18.25 23.00 -19.55
C LEU A 247 -16.90 23.40 -18.99
N LYS A 248 -16.57 22.98 -17.76
CA LYS A 248 -15.31 23.28 -17.07
C LYS A 248 -14.41 22.04 -16.94
N PHE A 249 -14.88 20.89 -17.42
CA PHE A 249 -14.17 19.65 -17.32
C PHE A 249 -12.99 19.61 -18.29
N ASP A 250 -11.78 19.44 -17.75
CA ASP A 250 -10.54 19.35 -18.51
C ASP A 250 -9.83 18.01 -18.21
N MET A 251 -9.87 17.10 -19.20
CA MET A 251 -9.21 15.79 -19.09
C MET A 251 -7.69 15.90 -18.99
N GLY A 252 -7.06 16.88 -19.66
CA GLY A 252 -5.62 17.10 -19.57
C GLY A 252 -5.19 17.40 -18.15
N LYS A 253 -5.93 18.27 -17.45
CA LYS A 253 -5.75 18.59 -16.05
C LYS A 253 -5.96 17.37 -15.13
N VAL A 254 -6.97 16.53 -15.40
CA VAL A 254 -7.21 15.29 -14.65
C VAL A 254 -6.04 14.32 -14.80
N TYR A 255 -5.58 14.07 -16.03
CA TYR A 255 -4.43 13.19 -16.26
C TYR A 255 -3.14 13.74 -15.66
N MET A 256 -2.94 15.07 -15.70
CA MET A 256 -1.82 15.73 -15.02
C MET A 256 -1.85 15.47 -13.50
N MET A 257 -3.02 15.64 -12.87
CA MET A 257 -3.18 15.39 -11.43
C MET A 257 -2.94 13.91 -11.07
N ILE A 258 -3.42 12.96 -11.89
CA ILE A 258 -3.18 11.53 -11.69
C ILE A 258 -1.68 11.23 -11.82
N THR A 259 -1.01 11.76 -12.85
CA THR A 259 0.43 11.60 -13.08
C THR A 259 1.25 12.14 -11.91
N PHE A 260 0.90 13.31 -11.41
CA PHE A 260 1.52 13.91 -10.24
C PHE A 260 1.29 13.06 -8.97
N SER A 261 0.10 12.48 -8.80
CA SER A 261 -0.26 11.68 -7.64
C SER A 261 0.50 10.35 -7.53
N ILE A 262 1.08 9.85 -8.60
CA ILE A 262 1.83 8.59 -8.59
C ILE A 262 3.27 8.77 -8.06
N LEU A 263 3.85 9.96 -8.17
CA LEU A 263 5.25 10.20 -7.80
C LEU A 263 5.59 9.78 -6.36
N PRO A 264 4.81 10.14 -5.31
CA PRO A 264 5.13 9.71 -3.95
C PRO A 264 5.08 8.18 -3.77
N VAL A 265 4.15 7.50 -4.46
CA VAL A 265 4.04 6.04 -4.39
C VAL A 265 5.29 5.38 -4.97
N ILE A 266 5.78 5.87 -6.12
CA ILE A 266 7.02 5.41 -6.74
C ILE A 266 8.21 5.63 -5.79
N VAL A 267 8.33 6.81 -5.20
CA VAL A 267 9.41 7.14 -4.26
C VAL A 267 9.40 6.19 -3.05
N VAL A 268 8.24 6.00 -2.41
CA VAL A 268 8.10 5.10 -1.27
C VAL A 268 8.44 3.66 -1.65
N TYR A 269 7.97 3.20 -2.81
CA TYR A 269 8.32 1.87 -3.32
C TYR A 269 9.83 1.71 -3.53
N LEU A 270 10.49 2.66 -4.19
CA LEU A 270 11.94 2.60 -4.44
C LEU A 270 12.77 2.60 -3.15
N ILE A 271 12.35 3.37 -2.13
CA ILE A 271 13.02 3.39 -0.82
C ILE A 271 12.90 2.04 -0.11
N LEU A 272 11.71 1.43 -0.15
CA LEU A 272 11.42 0.22 0.63
C LEU A 272 11.75 -1.08 -0.12
N SER A 273 11.77 -1.08 -1.46
CA SER A 273 11.98 -2.28 -2.30
C SER A 273 13.30 -3.00 -2.01
N LYS A 274 14.37 -2.26 -1.70
CA LYS A 274 15.67 -2.84 -1.33
C LYS A 274 15.61 -3.77 -0.11
N HIS A 275 14.69 -3.54 0.82
CA HIS A 275 14.52 -4.36 2.02
C HIS A 275 13.71 -5.63 1.75
N ILE A 276 12.88 -5.62 0.70
CA ILE A 276 12.09 -6.78 0.28
C ILE A 276 13.00 -7.84 -0.36
N VAL A 277 13.85 -7.42 -1.31
CA VAL A 277 14.72 -8.33 -2.06
C VAL A 277 15.70 -9.06 -1.14
N GLY A 278 16.27 -8.35 -0.14
CA GLY A 278 17.19 -8.94 0.83
C GLY A 278 16.55 -10.03 1.70
N GLY A 279 15.25 -9.93 2.01
CA GLY A 279 14.53 -10.93 2.82
C GLY A 279 14.18 -12.20 2.05
N VAL A 280 13.84 -12.10 0.79
CA VAL A 280 13.52 -13.26 -0.07
C VAL A 280 14.77 -14.10 -0.32
N ALA A 281 15.93 -13.47 -0.49
CA ALA A 281 17.19 -14.16 -0.70
C ALA A 281 17.61 -15.02 0.51
N MET A 282 17.37 -14.55 1.73
CA MET A 282 17.70 -15.32 2.96
C MET A 282 16.75 -16.51 3.19
N GLY A 283 15.51 -16.44 2.72
CA GLY A 283 14.55 -17.55 2.82
C GLY A 283 14.82 -18.69 1.83
N SER A 284 15.49 -18.42 0.71
CA SER A 284 15.76 -19.41 -0.35
C SER A 284 16.99 -20.30 -0.09
N VAL A 285 17.79 -20.02 0.94
CA VAL A 285 19.01 -20.79 1.28
C VAL A 285 18.72 -21.92 2.28
N LYS A 286 17.48 -22.08 2.76
CA LYS A 286 17.06 -23.16 3.67
C LYS A 286 16.40 -24.36 2.96
N GLY A 287 16.71 -24.56 1.66
CA GLY A 287 16.31 -25.74 0.89
C GLY A 287 17.49 -26.64 0.56
#